data_f16fceb403a50e84c067f670d6d36499
#
_entry.id   f16fceb403a50e84c067f670d6d36499
#
_cell.length_a   1.000
_cell.length_b   1.000
_cell.length_c   1.000
_cell.angle_alpha   90.00
_cell.angle_beta   90.00
_cell.angle_gamma   90.00
#
_symmetry.space_group_name_H-M   'P 1'
#
loop_
_entity.id
_entity.type
_entity.pdbx_description
1 polymer ?
#
loop_
_entity_poly.entity_id
_entity_poly.type
_entity_poly.pdbx_seq_one_letter_code
_entity_poly.pdbx_strand_id
1 'polypeptide(L)'
;MAYLHLKRHVSYGMIAGQAVLLDLQGDRYLALDATVQEDFLALRIGDEPIRAEGEARDRLLATGLFQQHSLKGRLAPVEVPVRAESLLDESPARVRWRAVPRAWACVRRARQRIATVPLQAIVEDIRENRCDTERTGSAAEAEDAARAFLAARALVPVARSCLLDSLALLDWLGDQAGPATLVFGARLDPFGAHCWLQTDRTLLTDAADTVRTFVPVLAV
;
A
#
# COMPACT_ATOMS: atom_id res chain seq x y z
N MET A 1 11.90 -13.82 -27.16
CA MET A 1 11.37 -12.43 -27.03
C MET A 1 11.38 -12.09 -25.55
N ALA A 2 11.87 -10.93 -25.18
CA ALA A 2 11.85 -10.45 -23.80
C ALA A 2 10.84 -9.33 -23.65
N TYR A 3 10.18 -9.27 -22.49
CA TYR A 3 9.18 -8.26 -22.13
C TYR A 3 9.70 -7.43 -20.97
N LEU A 4 9.33 -6.15 -20.93
CA LEU A 4 9.70 -5.23 -19.86
C LEU A 4 8.72 -5.39 -18.69
N HIS A 5 9.25 -5.52 -17.49
CA HIS A 5 8.52 -5.63 -16.24
C HIS A 5 9.10 -4.66 -15.21
N LEU A 6 8.27 -4.22 -14.27
CA LEU A 6 8.80 -3.67 -13.02
C LEU A 6 9.49 -4.77 -12.21
N LYS A 7 10.51 -4.42 -11.47
CA LYS A 7 11.06 -5.33 -10.45
C LYS A 7 10.00 -5.62 -9.38
N ARG A 8 10.07 -6.79 -8.74
CA ARG A 8 9.05 -7.25 -7.77
C ARG A 8 8.83 -6.27 -6.60
N HIS A 9 9.87 -5.54 -6.22
CA HIS A 9 9.83 -4.54 -5.15
C HIS A 9 9.41 -3.14 -5.63
N VAL A 10 9.05 -2.98 -6.90
CA VAL A 10 8.65 -1.70 -7.49
C VAL A 10 7.20 -1.77 -7.93
N SER A 11 6.43 -0.75 -7.59
CA SER A 11 5.06 -0.52 -8.05
C SER A 11 4.88 0.93 -8.43
N TYR A 12 3.78 1.31 -9.08
CA TYR A 12 3.54 2.70 -9.46
C TYR A 12 2.06 3.05 -9.56
N GLY A 13 1.78 4.35 -9.43
CA GLY A 13 0.51 4.98 -9.74
C GLY A 13 0.69 6.13 -10.73
N MET A 14 -0.39 6.54 -11.38
CA MET A 14 -0.40 7.69 -12.29
C MET A 14 -1.01 8.90 -11.59
N ILE A 15 -0.24 9.97 -11.39
CA ILE A 15 -0.66 11.20 -10.73
C ILE A 15 -0.53 12.35 -11.72
N ALA A 16 -1.65 12.93 -12.15
CA ALA A 16 -1.69 14.03 -13.12
C ALA A 16 -0.84 13.75 -14.39
N GLY A 17 -0.88 12.52 -14.89
CA GLY A 17 -0.12 12.12 -16.08
C GLY A 17 1.33 11.70 -15.82
N GLN A 18 1.83 11.83 -14.60
CA GLN A 18 3.17 11.42 -14.19
C GLN A 18 3.17 10.08 -13.50
N ALA A 19 4.08 9.17 -13.85
CA ALA A 19 4.30 7.94 -13.15
C ALA A 19 5.10 8.21 -11.85
N VAL A 20 4.49 7.87 -10.72
CA VAL A 20 5.16 7.91 -9.42
C VAL A 20 5.37 6.48 -8.96
N LEU A 21 6.63 6.09 -8.81
CA LEU A 21 7.04 4.74 -8.44
C LEU A 21 7.35 4.67 -6.95
N LEU A 22 6.99 3.57 -6.33
CA LEU A 22 7.42 3.18 -5.00
C LEU A 22 8.45 2.05 -5.13
N ASP A 23 9.68 2.34 -4.73
CA ASP A 23 10.78 1.39 -4.61
C ASP A 23 10.87 0.93 -3.15
N LEU A 24 10.32 -0.24 -2.85
CA LEU A 24 10.31 -0.81 -1.49
C LEU A 24 11.72 -1.17 -0.99
N GLN A 25 12.65 -1.50 -1.90
CA GLN A 25 14.03 -1.84 -1.54
C GLN A 25 14.81 -0.59 -1.12
N GLY A 26 14.58 0.52 -1.83
CA GLY A 26 15.19 1.81 -1.51
C GLY A 26 14.41 2.62 -0.47
N ASP A 27 13.24 2.14 -0.04
CA ASP A 27 12.30 2.83 0.85
C ASP A 27 12.05 4.29 0.40
N ARG A 28 11.70 4.45 -0.89
CA ARG A 28 11.58 5.78 -1.49
C ARG A 28 10.53 5.83 -2.59
N TYR A 29 9.96 7.02 -2.76
CA TYR A 29 9.15 7.38 -3.91
C TYR A 29 10.00 8.07 -4.96
N LEU A 30 9.77 7.74 -6.23
CA LEU A 30 10.54 8.24 -7.36
C LEU A 30 9.59 8.72 -8.46
N ALA A 31 9.90 9.87 -9.06
CA ALA A 31 9.35 10.26 -10.34
C ALA A 31 10.42 9.96 -11.41
N LEU A 32 9.99 9.52 -12.58
CA LEU A 32 10.89 9.38 -13.73
C LEU A 32 11.26 10.77 -14.25
N ASP A 33 12.49 10.94 -14.75
CA ASP A 33 12.84 12.15 -15.47
C ASP A 33 12.01 12.29 -16.77
N ALA A 34 11.96 13.48 -17.36
CA ALA A 34 11.05 13.77 -18.46
C ALA A 34 11.22 12.80 -19.64
N THR A 35 12.46 12.50 -20.03
CA THR A 35 12.77 11.62 -21.18
C THR A 35 12.35 10.17 -20.88
N VAL A 36 12.70 9.67 -19.70
CA VAL A 36 12.34 8.31 -19.28
C VAL A 36 10.84 8.19 -19.05
N GLN A 37 10.18 9.24 -18.59
CA GLN A 37 8.73 9.31 -18.45
C GLN A 37 8.04 9.21 -19.83
N GLU A 38 8.52 9.95 -20.84
CA GLU A 38 8.01 9.86 -22.20
C GLU A 38 8.18 8.46 -22.78
N ASP A 39 9.36 7.87 -22.65
CA ASP A 39 9.63 6.49 -23.05
C ASP A 39 8.68 5.50 -22.38
N PHE A 40 8.49 5.64 -21.06
CA PHE A 40 7.60 4.79 -20.29
C PHE A 40 6.15 4.90 -20.76
N LEU A 41 5.66 6.14 -20.99
CA LEU A 41 4.31 6.37 -21.47
C LEU A 41 4.13 5.87 -22.91
N ALA A 42 5.09 6.11 -23.80
CA ALA A 42 5.04 5.63 -25.18
C ALA A 42 4.99 4.09 -25.25
N LEU A 43 5.78 3.41 -24.44
CA LEU A 43 5.78 1.95 -24.37
C LEU A 43 4.55 1.38 -23.68
N ARG A 44 3.88 2.15 -22.83
CA ARG A 44 2.68 1.73 -22.10
C ARG A 44 1.38 1.88 -22.91
N ILE A 45 1.40 2.60 -24.04
CA ILE A 45 0.23 2.80 -24.90
C ILE A 45 -0.18 1.46 -25.51
N GLY A 46 -1.30 0.92 -25.06
CA GLY A 46 -1.92 -0.34 -25.52
C GLY A 46 -2.03 -1.39 -24.42
N ASP A 47 -2.91 -2.36 -24.68
CA ASP A 47 -3.12 -3.51 -23.79
C ASP A 47 -2.10 -4.63 -24.03
N GLU A 48 -1.17 -4.43 -24.93
CA GLU A 48 -0.16 -5.43 -25.27
C GLU A 48 1.04 -5.37 -24.33
N PRO A 49 1.65 -6.52 -24.03
CA PRO A 49 2.90 -6.59 -23.29
C PRO A 49 3.99 -5.82 -24.03
N ILE A 50 4.74 -5.00 -23.29
CA ILE A 50 5.81 -4.16 -23.86
C ILE A 50 6.96 -5.06 -24.30
N ARG A 51 7.22 -5.12 -25.61
CA ARG A 51 8.41 -5.77 -26.14
C ARG A 51 9.64 -4.96 -25.77
N ALA A 52 10.63 -5.65 -25.25
CA ALA A 52 11.86 -5.02 -24.79
C ALA A 52 12.86 -4.83 -25.95
N GLU A 53 12.64 -3.81 -26.82
CA GLU A 53 13.55 -3.50 -27.93
C GLU A 53 13.77 -1.99 -28.02
N GLY A 54 14.99 -1.57 -28.44
CA GLY A 54 15.34 -0.18 -28.72
C GLY A 54 15.88 0.62 -27.53
N GLU A 55 16.29 1.86 -27.81
CA GLU A 55 16.93 2.76 -26.84
C GLU A 55 16.04 3.13 -25.63
N ALA A 56 14.75 3.31 -25.86
CA ALA A 56 13.78 3.60 -24.79
C ALA A 56 13.79 2.51 -23.71
N ARG A 57 13.81 1.23 -24.13
CA ARG A 57 13.99 0.10 -23.21
C ARG A 57 15.29 0.22 -22.42
N ASP A 58 16.40 0.53 -23.08
CA ASP A 58 17.72 0.56 -22.44
C ASP A 58 17.78 1.67 -21.39
N ARG A 59 17.16 2.83 -21.66
CA ARG A 59 17.00 3.91 -20.67
C ARG A 59 16.16 3.46 -19.47
N LEU A 60 15.03 2.79 -19.70
CA LEU A 60 14.21 2.28 -18.60
C LEU A 60 14.96 1.24 -17.76
N LEU A 61 15.67 0.31 -18.36
CA LEU A 61 16.49 -0.67 -17.65
C LEU A 61 17.63 -0.01 -16.86
N ALA A 62 18.24 1.06 -17.39
CA ALA A 62 19.29 1.81 -16.72
C ALA A 62 18.85 2.48 -15.43
N THR A 63 17.53 2.76 -15.26
CA THR A 63 16.98 3.26 -13.98
C THR A 63 17.15 2.27 -12.82
N GLY A 64 17.34 0.99 -13.12
CA GLY A 64 17.38 -0.08 -12.13
C GLY A 64 16.01 -0.51 -11.56
N LEU A 65 14.91 0.11 -12.01
CA LEU A 65 13.55 -0.16 -11.54
C LEU A 65 12.82 -1.21 -12.40
N PHE A 66 13.31 -1.42 -13.62
CA PHE A 66 12.76 -2.36 -14.58
C PHE A 66 13.66 -3.58 -14.78
N GLN A 67 13.09 -4.65 -15.30
CA GLN A 67 13.79 -5.89 -15.65
C GLN A 67 13.19 -6.50 -16.91
N GLN A 68 13.96 -7.37 -17.57
CA GLN A 68 13.49 -8.18 -18.69
C GLN A 68 13.00 -9.53 -18.18
N HIS A 69 11.91 -10.01 -18.74
CA HIS A 69 11.37 -11.33 -18.44
C HIS A 69 10.91 -12.04 -19.72
N SER A 70 10.96 -13.36 -19.75
CA SER A 70 10.48 -14.17 -20.89
C SER A 70 8.95 -14.29 -20.95
N LEU A 71 8.29 -14.12 -19.80
CA LEU A 71 6.84 -14.15 -19.72
C LEU A 71 6.25 -12.79 -20.11
N LYS A 72 5.12 -12.84 -20.79
CA LYS A 72 4.34 -11.64 -21.06
C LYS A 72 3.83 -11.05 -19.74
N GLY A 73 4.03 -9.76 -19.53
CA GLY A 73 3.53 -9.02 -18.38
C GLY A 73 3.00 -7.65 -18.79
N ARG A 74 2.08 -7.13 -18.01
CA ARG A 74 1.46 -5.83 -18.25
C ARG A 74 2.04 -4.83 -17.24
N LEU A 75 2.46 -3.67 -17.71
CA LEU A 75 2.80 -2.52 -16.86
C LEU A 75 1.51 -1.74 -16.57
N ALA A 76 0.68 -2.26 -15.68
CA ALA A 76 -0.52 -1.55 -15.22
C ALA A 76 -0.22 -0.77 -13.94
N PRO A 77 -0.75 0.46 -13.80
CA PRO A 77 -0.71 1.18 -12.52
C PRO A 77 -1.51 0.41 -11.47
N VAL A 78 -1.23 0.70 -10.22
CA VAL A 78 -2.05 0.17 -9.12
C VAL A 78 -3.41 0.86 -9.15
N GLU A 79 -4.46 0.08 -9.38
CA GLU A 79 -5.84 0.55 -9.38
C GLU A 79 -6.55 -0.03 -8.17
N VAL A 80 -6.72 0.77 -7.14
CA VAL A 80 -7.51 0.42 -5.96
C VAL A 80 -8.55 1.52 -5.77
N PRO A 81 -9.85 1.19 -5.77
CA PRO A 81 -10.88 2.18 -5.53
C PRO A 81 -10.71 2.80 -4.15
N VAL A 82 -10.61 4.12 -4.10
CA VAL A 82 -10.67 4.86 -2.83
C VAL A 82 -12.10 4.79 -2.31
N ARG A 83 -12.28 4.35 -1.07
CA ARG A 83 -13.60 4.18 -0.47
C ARG A 83 -14.16 5.52 0.01
N ALA A 84 -15.47 5.65 -0.10
CA ALA A 84 -16.17 6.88 0.32
C ALA A 84 -16.48 6.89 1.82
N GLU A 85 -16.61 5.71 2.43
CA GLU A 85 -16.95 5.54 3.84
C GLU A 85 -15.68 5.29 4.67
N SER A 86 -15.65 5.84 5.88
CA SER A 86 -14.54 5.68 6.81
C SER A 86 -15.04 5.47 8.24
N LEU A 87 -14.39 4.56 8.96
CA LEU A 87 -14.65 4.36 10.38
C LEU A 87 -14.26 5.59 11.23
N LEU A 88 -13.36 6.45 10.74
CA LEU A 88 -12.97 7.67 11.44
C LEU A 88 -14.00 8.79 11.31
N ASP A 89 -14.85 8.73 10.28
CA ASP A 89 -15.94 9.69 10.05
C ASP A 89 -17.21 9.31 10.83
N GLU A 90 -17.22 8.11 11.44
CA GLU A 90 -18.28 7.65 12.33
C GLU A 90 -18.10 8.16 13.77
N SER A 91 -19.17 8.09 14.55
CA SER A 91 -19.07 8.35 16.00
C SER A 91 -18.14 7.33 16.67
N PRO A 92 -17.19 7.76 17.52
CA PRO A 92 -16.22 6.87 18.12
C PRO A 92 -16.90 5.78 18.97
N ALA A 93 -16.47 4.54 18.78
CA ALA A 93 -16.97 3.42 19.56
C ALA A 93 -16.59 3.55 21.04
N ARG A 94 -17.40 2.95 21.92
CA ARG A 94 -17.10 2.95 23.36
C ARG A 94 -15.81 2.17 23.62
N VAL A 95 -14.91 2.78 24.38
CA VAL A 95 -13.65 2.14 24.77
C VAL A 95 -13.94 0.96 25.71
N ARG A 96 -13.45 -0.21 25.33
CA ARG A 96 -13.38 -1.38 26.20
C ARG A 96 -11.98 -1.40 26.84
N TRP A 97 -11.87 -1.05 28.11
CA TRP A 97 -10.59 -0.95 28.82
C TRP A 97 -9.72 -2.23 28.74
N ARG A 98 -10.35 -3.40 28.69
CA ARG A 98 -9.66 -4.68 28.49
C ARG A 98 -8.98 -4.81 27.11
N ALA A 99 -9.37 -4.00 26.14
CA ALA A 99 -8.79 -3.99 24.80
C ALA A 99 -7.49 -3.17 24.73
N VAL A 100 -7.31 -2.20 25.65
CA VAL A 100 -6.16 -1.27 25.64
C VAL A 100 -4.80 -2.00 25.77
N PRO A 101 -4.59 -2.97 26.67
CA PRO A 101 -3.32 -3.70 26.72
C PRO A 101 -3.00 -4.46 25.42
N ARG A 102 -4.02 -5.04 24.76
CA ARG A 102 -3.84 -5.71 23.46
C ARG A 102 -3.48 -4.71 22.38
N ALA A 103 -4.18 -3.57 22.29
CA ALA A 103 -3.86 -2.52 21.33
C ALA A 103 -2.44 -1.97 21.53
N TRP A 104 -2.03 -1.76 22.79
CA TRP A 104 -0.67 -1.35 23.13
C TRP A 104 0.37 -2.40 22.68
N ALA A 105 0.11 -3.68 22.90
CA ALA A 105 0.98 -4.77 22.45
C ALA A 105 1.13 -4.79 20.93
N CYS A 106 0.02 -4.62 20.16
CA CYS A 106 0.05 -4.53 18.70
C CYS A 106 0.86 -3.31 18.22
N VAL A 107 0.63 -2.14 18.80
CA VAL A 107 1.39 -0.92 18.47
C VAL A 107 2.88 -1.09 18.77
N ARG A 108 3.24 -1.71 19.90
CA ARG A 108 4.62 -1.98 20.26
C ARG A 108 5.28 -2.94 19.26
N ARG A 109 4.62 -4.04 18.87
CA ARG A 109 5.13 -4.99 17.88
C ARG A 109 5.30 -4.33 16.52
N ALA A 110 4.30 -3.57 16.05
CA ALA A 110 4.38 -2.85 14.80
C ALA A 110 5.54 -1.83 14.80
N ARG A 111 5.71 -1.08 15.89
CA ARG A 111 6.84 -0.15 16.04
C ARG A 111 8.19 -0.86 16.00
N GLN A 112 8.32 -1.98 16.69
CA GLN A 112 9.55 -2.78 16.66
C GLN A 112 9.81 -3.32 15.26
N ARG A 113 8.78 -3.82 14.56
CA ARG A 113 8.88 -4.34 13.20
C ARG A 113 9.36 -3.27 12.23
N ILE A 114 8.79 -2.06 12.27
CA ILE A 114 9.23 -0.92 11.44
C ILE A 114 10.69 -0.54 11.74
N ALA A 115 11.14 -0.62 12.99
CA ALA A 115 12.49 -0.25 13.39
C ALA A 115 13.56 -1.30 13.01
N THR A 116 13.18 -2.57 12.83
CA THR A 116 14.14 -3.68 12.67
C THR A 116 14.04 -4.43 11.35
N VAL A 117 12.94 -4.26 10.62
CA VAL A 117 12.67 -5.00 9.37
C VAL A 117 12.50 -4.01 8.21
N PRO A 118 13.21 -4.20 7.08
CA PRO A 118 13.04 -3.36 5.90
C PRO A 118 11.59 -3.37 5.40
N LEU A 119 11.11 -2.24 4.86
CA LEU A 119 9.74 -2.12 4.35
C LEU A 119 9.41 -3.18 3.30
N GLN A 120 10.36 -3.50 2.41
CA GLN A 120 10.21 -4.57 1.43
C GLN A 120 9.84 -5.90 2.08
N ALA A 121 10.57 -6.31 3.11
CA ALA A 121 10.31 -7.58 3.79
C ALA A 121 8.97 -7.58 4.55
N ILE A 122 8.56 -6.42 5.10
CA ILE A 122 7.23 -6.27 5.71
C ILE A 122 6.12 -6.49 4.67
N VAL A 123 6.26 -5.89 3.50
CA VAL A 123 5.28 -6.00 2.41
C VAL A 123 5.25 -7.41 1.82
N GLU A 124 6.42 -8.04 1.65
CA GLU A 124 6.52 -9.42 1.16
C GLU A 124 5.84 -10.41 2.12
N ASP A 125 6.09 -10.29 3.42
CA ASP A 125 5.42 -11.11 4.44
C ASP A 125 3.89 -10.93 4.43
N ILE A 126 3.40 -9.70 4.27
CA ILE A 126 1.96 -9.44 4.12
C ILE A 126 1.40 -10.14 2.86
N ARG A 127 2.11 -10.12 1.74
CA ARG A 127 1.72 -10.78 0.50
C ARG A 127 1.67 -12.31 0.65
N GLU A 128 2.70 -12.89 1.24
CA GLU A 128 2.83 -14.33 1.48
C GLU A 128 1.71 -14.82 2.40
N ASN A 129 1.50 -14.15 3.51
CA ASN A 129 0.43 -14.47 4.46
C ASN A 129 -0.97 -14.34 3.85
N ARG A 130 -1.16 -13.59 2.77
CA ARG A 130 -2.43 -13.52 2.04
C ARG A 130 -2.64 -14.71 1.11
N CYS A 131 -1.57 -15.25 0.54
CA CYS A 131 -1.64 -16.41 -0.37
C CYS A 131 -1.83 -17.73 0.38
N ASP A 132 -1.25 -17.85 1.58
CA ASP A 132 -1.18 -19.12 2.32
C ASP A 132 -2.36 -19.35 3.26
N THR A 133 -3.13 -18.32 3.60
CA THR A 133 -4.21 -18.45 4.57
C THR A 133 -5.56 -18.35 3.86
N GLU A 134 -6.41 -19.37 4.02
CA GLU A 134 -7.86 -19.23 3.88
C GLU A 134 -8.37 -18.26 4.96
N ARG A 135 -8.09 -16.99 4.80
CA ARG A 135 -8.56 -15.94 5.69
C ARG A 135 -10.07 -15.86 5.58
N THR A 136 -10.74 -16.30 6.61
CA THR A 136 -12.19 -16.53 6.63
C THR A 136 -13.01 -15.35 7.14
N GLY A 137 -12.39 -14.23 7.49
CA GLY A 137 -13.09 -13.05 8.03
C GLY A 137 -13.94 -12.33 6.97
N SER A 138 -15.14 -11.92 7.36
CA SER A 138 -15.97 -11.02 6.57
C SER A 138 -15.52 -9.56 6.73
N ALA A 139 -15.86 -8.69 5.75
CA ALA A 139 -15.58 -7.26 5.85
C ALA A 139 -16.21 -6.64 7.11
N ALA A 140 -17.44 -7.06 7.48
CA ALA A 140 -18.12 -6.56 8.67
C ALA A 140 -17.39 -6.95 9.97
N GLU A 141 -16.87 -8.17 10.08
CA GLU A 141 -16.08 -8.61 11.25
C GLU A 141 -14.78 -7.82 11.37
N ALA A 142 -14.08 -7.58 10.24
CA ALA A 142 -12.89 -6.76 10.19
C ALA A 142 -13.17 -5.30 10.60
N GLU A 143 -14.28 -4.71 10.14
CA GLU A 143 -14.72 -3.37 10.49
C GLU A 143 -15.06 -3.25 11.98
N ASP A 144 -15.78 -4.22 12.56
CA ASP A 144 -16.12 -4.23 13.99
C ASP A 144 -14.86 -4.37 14.86
N ALA A 145 -13.93 -5.25 14.45
CA ALA A 145 -12.65 -5.39 15.13
C ALA A 145 -11.80 -4.11 15.01
N ALA A 146 -11.82 -3.45 13.85
CA ALA A 146 -11.13 -2.18 13.63
C ALA A 146 -11.72 -1.05 14.49
N ARG A 147 -13.05 -0.94 14.63
CA ARG A 147 -13.69 0.03 15.55
C ARG A 147 -13.21 -0.18 17.00
N ALA A 148 -13.14 -1.43 17.45
CA ALA A 148 -12.63 -1.74 18.78
C ALA A 148 -11.16 -1.36 18.96
N PHE A 149 -10.33 -1.62 17.96
CA PHE A 149 -8.92 -1.20 17.93
C PHE A 149 -8.79 0.32 17.99
N LEU A 150 -9.47 1.06 17.12
CA LEU A 150 -9.40 2.53 17.04
C LEU A 150 -9.76 3.19 18.38
N ALA A 151 -10.82 2.69 19.03
CA ALA A 151 -11.23 3.18 20.34
C ALA A 151 -10.15 2.91 21.41
N ALA A 152 -9.54 1.73 21.43
CA ALA A 152 -8.47 1.38 22.35
C ALA A 152 -7.16 2.12 22.03
N ARG A 153 -6.84 2.29 20.74
CA ARG A 153 -5.64 2.98 20.23
C ARG A 153 -5.55 4.43 20.70
N ALA A 154 -6.69 5.11 20.83
CA ALA A 154 -6.74 6.48 21.34
C ALA A 154 -6.15 6.63 22.74
N LEU A 155 -6.11 5.56 23.53
CA LEU A 155 -5.55 5.55 24.90
C LEU A 155 -4.11 5.04 24.96
N VAL A 156 -3.53 4.61 23.84
CA VAL A 156 -2.14 4.16 23.79
C VAL A 156 -1.21 5.38 23.67
N PRO A 157 -0.29 5.63 24.62
CA PRO A 157 0.56 6.83 24.64
C PRO A 157 1.76 6.72 23.69
N VAL A 158 1.48 6.44 22.42
CA VAL A 158 2.47 6.37 21.33
C VAL A 158 2.00 7.26 20.19
N ALA A 159 2.88 8.13 19.68
CA ALA A 159 2.56 9.00 18.56
C ALA A 159 2.01 8.19 17.37
N ARG A 160 0.98 8.74 16.73
CA ARG A 160 0.34 8.09 15.58
C ARG A 160 1.17 8.33 14.33
N SER A 161 1.28 7.31 13.49
CA SER A 161 1.72 7.44 12.10
C SER A 161 0.97 6.44 11.24
N CYS A 162 0.80 6.76 9.98
CA CYS A 162 -0.01 5.97 9.05
C CYS A 162 0.46 4.50 8.98
N LEU A 163 1.76 4.25 8.78
CA LEU A 163 2.32 2.90 8.70
C LEU A 163 2.22 2.15 10.02
N LEU A 164 2.52 2.82 11.14
CA LEU A 164 2.45 2.21 12.46
C LEU A 164 1.03 1.76 12.80
N ASP A 165 0.05 2.63 12.58
CA ASP A 165 -1.33 2.35 12.93
C ASP A 165 -1.95 1.30 11.98
N SER A 166 -1.59 1.32 10.69
CA SER A 166 -2.01 0.30 9.72
C SER A 166 -1.44 -1.09 10.06
N LEU A 167 -0.15 -1.20 10.35
CA LEU A 167 0.47 -2.48 10.74
C LEU A 167 -0.02 -2.98 12.10
N ALA A 168 -0.25 -2.07 13.05
CA ALA A 168 -0.81 -2.44 14.36
C ALA A 168 -2.25 -2.94 14.25
N LEU A 169 -3.05 -2.37 13.34
CA LEU A 169 -4.40 -2.86 13.07
C LEU A 169 -4.36 -4.21 12.35
N LEU A 170 -3.48 -4.42 11.37
CA LEU A 170 -3.31 -5.75 10.74
C LEU A 170 -2.97 -6.83 11.76
N ASP A 171 -2.06 -6.55 12.69
CA ASP A 171 -1.70 -7.45 13.79
C ASP A 171 -2.89 -7.69 14.77
N TRP A 172 -3.69 -6.66 15.00
CA TRP A 172 -4.91 -6.76 15.80
C TRP A 172 -5.98 -7.65 15.14
N LEU A 173 -6.18 -7.49 13.82
CA LEU A 173 -7.15 -8.27 13.06
C LEU A 173 -6.76 -9.75 13.00
N GLY A 174 -5.46 -10.09 12.91
CA GLY A 174 -5.00 -11.47 12.80
C GLY A 174 -5.69 -12.21 11.66
N ASP A 175 -6.36 -13.33 11.95
CA ASP A 175 -7.06 -14.14 10.94
C ASP A 175 -8.25 -13.40 10.27
N GLN A 176 -8.81 -12.39 10.94
CA GLN A 176 -9.86 -11.53 10.39
C GLN A 176 -9.35 -10.49 9.39
N ALA A 177 -8.04 -10.41 9.14
CA ALA A 177 -7.44 -9.45 8.20
C ALA A 177 -7.67 -9.78 6.72
N GLY A 178 -8.29 -10.93 6.40
CA GLY A 178 -8.51 -11.37 5.01
C GLY A 178 -9.06 -10.30 4.06
N PRO A 179 -10.14 -9.58 4.41
CA PRO A 179 -10.70 -8.54 3.56
C PRO A 179 -9.96 -7.20 3.60
N ALA A 180 -8.99 -7.02 4.53
CA ALA A 180 -8.27 -5.76 4.68
C ALA A 180 -7.11 -5.65 3.69
N THR A 181 -7.00 -4.55 2.98
CA THR A 181 -5.93 -4.22 2.03
C THR A 181 -5.11 -3.05 2.57
N LEU A 182 -3.79 -3.24 2.68
CA LEU A 182 -2.86 -2.17 2.98
C LEU A 182 -2.52 -1.44 1.67
N VAL A 183 -2.82 -0.16 1.61
CA VAL A 183 -2.60 0.69 0.45
C VAL A 183 -1.55 1.74 0.77
N PHE A 184 -0.59 1.93 -0.13
CA PHE A 184 0.34 3.06 -0.13
C PHE A 184 -0.06 4.00 -1.24
N GLY A 185 -0.15 5.27 -0.94
CA GLY A 185 -0.49 6.32 -1.88
C GLY A 185 0.49 7.47 -1.88
N ALA A 186 0.50 8.21 -2.97
CA ALA A 186 1.30 9.42 -3.11
C ALA A 186 0.46 10.57 -3.68
N ARG A 187 0.89 11.80 -3.43
CA ARG A 187 0.43 13.02 -4.09
C ARG A 187 1.64 13.89 -4.44
N LEU A 188 1.53 14.76 -5.43
CA LEU A 188 2.67 15.54 -5.93
C LEU A 188 2.70 16.98 -5.43
N ASP A 189 1.57 17.62 -5.24
CA ASP A 189 1.50 19.04 -4.90
C ASP A 189 0.68 19.30 -3.62
N PRO A 190 1.32 19.62 -2.49
CA PRO A 190 2.74 19.33 -2.23
C PRO A 190 3.01 17.83 -2.17
N PHE A 191 4.25 17.40 -2.41
CA PHE A 191 4.58 15.98 -2.30
C PHE A 191 4.21 15.43 -0.92
N GLY A 192 3.56 14.29 -0.92
CA GLY A 192 3.20 13.58 0.29
C GLY A 192 3.05 12.09 0.01
N ALA A 193 3.44 11.30 1.00
CA ALA A 193 3.27 9.85 0.99
C ALA A 193 2.38 9.46 2.17
N HIS A 194 1.51 8.51 1.97
CA HIS A 194 0.57 8.04 2.97
C HIS A 194 0.29 6.55 2.80
N CYS A 195 -0.13 5.88 3.87
CA CYS A 195 -0.65 4.53 3.77
C CYS A 195 -1.86 4.35 4.67
N TRP A 196 -2.75 3.46 4.28
CA TRP A 196 -3.97 3.17 5.02
C TRP A 196 -4.41 1.72 4.83
N LEU A 197 -5.29 1.27 5.70
CA LEU A 197 -6.02 0.02 5.56
C LEU A 197 -7.46 0.29 5.11
N GLN A 198 -7.93 -0.51 4.18
CA GLN A 198 -9.33 -0.52 3.76
C GLN A 198 -9.84 -1.93 3.51
N THR A 199 -11.15 -2.13 3.62
CA THR A 199 -11.86 -3.28 3.08
C THR A 199 -12.35 -2.96 1.64
N ASP A 200 -13.11 -3.84 1.05
CA ASP A 200 -13.82 -3.57 -0.20
C ASP A 200 -14.94 -2.50 -0.03
N ARG A 201 -15.25 -2.08 1.20
CA ARG A 201 -16.35 -1.17 1.55
C ARG A 201 -15.88 0.10 2.23
N THR A 202 -14.97 0.01 3.20
CA THR A 202 -14.74 1.04 4.21
C THR A 202 -13.24 1.26 4.46
N LEU A 203 -12.85 2.52 4.66
CA LEU A 203 -11.52 2.89 5.16
C LEU A 203 -11.45 2.59 6.67
N LEU A 204 -10.40 1.86 7.08
CA LEU A 204 -10.26 1.40 8.47
C LEU A 204 -9.40 2.31 9.34
N THR A 205 -8.38 2.99 8.74
CA THR A 205 -7.37 3.73 9.53
C THR A 205 -7.38 5.24 9.31
N ASP A 206 -8.05 5.73 8.29
CA ASP A 206 -7.99 7.13 7.87
C ASP A 206 -9.34 7.70 7.44
N ALA A 207 -9.48 9.03 7.54
CA ALA A 207 -10.65 9.74 7.07
C ALA A 207 -10.71 9.76 5.53
N ALA A 208 -11.93 9.70 4.98
CA ALA A 208 -12.14 9.63 3.54
C ALA A 208 -11.56 10.86 2.81
N ASP A 209 -11.70 12.05 3.37
CA ASP A 209 -11.19 13.29 2.77
C ASP A 209 -9.65 13.32 2.72
N THR A 210 -8.97 12.71 3.69
CA THR A 210 -7.51 12.56 3.66
C THR A 210 -7.09 11.64 2.52
N VAL A 211 -7.66 10.43 2.46
CA VAL A 211 -7.26 9.39 1.49
C VAL A 211 -7.53 9.82 0.05
N ARG A 212 -8.62 10.55 -0.21
CA ARG A 212 -8.96 11.07 -1.55
C ARG A 212 -7.88 11.98 -2.17
N THR A 213 -7.00 12.56 -1.35
CA THR A 213 -5.90 13.40 -1.83
C THR A 213 -4.71 12.61 -2.36
N PHE A 214 -4.69 11.29 -2.16
CA PHE A 214 -3.61 10.40 -2.56
C PHE A 214 -4.04 9.46 -3.67
N VAL A 215 -3.12 9.18 -4.59
CA VAL A 215 -3.31 8.15 -5.63
C VAL A 215 -2.59 6.88 -5.17
N PRO A 216 -3.25 5.72 -5.21
CA PRO A 216 -2.62 4.44 -4.88
C PRO A 216 -1.41 4.16 -5.78
N VAL A 217 -0.31 3.71 -5.17
CA VAL A 217 0.93 3.29 -5.87
C VAL A 217 1.32 1.86 -5.51
N LEU A 218 0.80 1.31 -4.40
CA LEU A 218 0.94 -0.08 -4.00
C LEU A 218 -0.30 -0.51 -3.22
N ALA A 219 -0.75 -1.75 -3.44
CA ALA A 219 -1.78 -2.41 -2.63
C ALA A 219 -1.37 -3.86 -2.33
N VAL A 220 -1.50 -4.25 -1.09
CA VAL A 220 -1.16 -5.60 -0.58
C VAL A 220 -2.13 -6.05 0.49
#